data_83760e5ac5355d9b81f9cfdb8be06935
#
_entry.id   83760e5ac5355d9b81f9cfdb8be06935
#
_cell.length_a   1.000
_cell.length_b   1.000
_cell.length_c   1.000
_cell.angle_alpha   90.00
_cell.angle_beta   90.00
_cell.angle_gamma   90.00
#
_symmetry.space_group_name_H-M   'P 1'
#
loop_
_entity.id
_entity.type
_entity.pdbx_description
1 polymer ?
#
loop_
_entity_poly.entity_id
_entity_poly.type
_entity_poly.pdbx_seq_one_letter_code
_entity_poly.pdbx_strand_id
1 'polypeptide(L)'
;MNTIKITIAAAMVATLAGCAAKQDITRFDTVKPEVVCIAEHKAVKEGVVTAMEEGFAKHNVKTRVIAANYVLKHQEYQTELPNADIAGCNAVAYYVANWHWDLALYMSYANIWVTDAQTNKKIAQASYRTGGGLDKFIDAKEKIIELIDGMY
;
A
#
# COMPACT_ATOMS: atom_id res chain seq x y z
N MET A 1 -16.12 45.99 -11.89
CA MET A 1 -16.62 45.33 -10.68
C MET A 1 -16.76 43.79 -10.80
N ASN A 2 -16.74 43.22 -12.02
CA ASN A 2 -16.87 41.76 -12.24
C ASN A 2 -15.55 40.97 -12.17
N THR A 3 -14.40 41.58 -12.40
CA THR A 3 -13.08 40.92 -12.37
C THR A 3 -12.62 40.52 -10.97
N ILE A 4 -12.96 41.27 -9.93
CA ILE A 4 -12.58 40.99 -8.55
C ILE A 4 -13.33 39.76 -7.99
N LYS A 5 -14.58 39.55 -8.40
CA LYS A 5 -15.38 38.38 -7.93
C LYS A 5 -14.90 37.06 -8.51
N ILE A 6 -14.36 37.06 -9.74
CA ILE A 6 -13.80 35.87 -10.40
C ILE A 6 -12.49 35.43 -9.74
N THR A 7 -11.65 36.40 -9.34
CA THR A 7 -10.35 36.13 -8.72
C THR A 7 -10.51 35.50 -7.33
N ILE A 8 -11.52 35.90 -6.54
CA ILE A 8 -11.79 35.35 -5.21
C ILE A 8 -12.33 33.91 -5.32
N ALA A 9 -13.19 33.64 -6.31
CA ALA A 9 -13.72 32.29 -6.54
C ALA A 9 -12.61 31.29 -6.99
N ALA A 10 -11.68 31.73 -7.83
CA ALA A 10 -10.55 30.92 -8.28
C ALA A 10 -9.54 30.64 -7.14
N ALA A 11 -9.33 31.59 -6.23
CA ALA A 11 -8.46 31.39 -5.06
C ALA A 11 -9.06 30.42 -4.03
N MET A 12 -10.40 30.39 -3.85
CA MET A 12 -11.05 29.45 -2.95
C MET A 12 -10.99 27.99 -3.43
N VAL A 13 -11.01 27.75 -4.74
CA VAL A 13 -10.92 26.39 -5.30
C VAL A 13 -9.51 25.80 -5.15
N ALA A 14 -8.47 26.63 -5.18
CA ALA A 14 -7.08 26.18 -5.05
C ALA A 14 -6.72 25.71 -3.61
N THR A 15 -7.42 26.17 -2.58
CA THR A 15 -7.13 25.80 -1.18
C THR A 15 -7.73 24.45 -0.76
N LEU A 16 -8.68 23.90 -1.50
CA LEU A 16 -9.31 22.60 -1.22
C LEU A 16 -8.46 21.41 -1.68
N ALA A 17 -7.50 21.60 -2.56
CA ALA A 17 -6.67 20.53 -3.09
C ALA A 17 -5.56 20.02 -2.12
N GLY A 18 -5.29 20.74 -1.03
CA GLY A 18 -4.20 20.43 -0.10
C GLY A 18 -4.49 19.36 0.95
N CYS A 19 -5.75 19.00 1.15
CA CYS A 19 -6.18 18.09 2.22
C CYS A 19 -6.61 16.70 1.74
N ALA A 20 -6.56 16.41 0.44
CA ALA A 20 -6.98 15.12 -0.11
C ALA A 20 -5.97 14.01 0.23
N ALA A 21 -6.49 12.79 0.37
CA ALA A 21 -5.65 11.60 0.47
C ALA A 21 -4.78 11.44 -0.80
N LYS A 22 -3.58 10.92 -0.62
CA LYS A 22 -2.63 10.66 -1.71
C LYS A 22 -2.46 9.16 -1.92
N GLN A 23 -2.39 8.77 -3.18
CA GLN A 23 -2.18 7.39 -3.59
C GLN A 23 -1.22 7.37 -4.77
N ASP A 24 -0.17 6.54 -4.68
CA ASP A 24 0.81 6.34 -5.74
C ASP A 24 0.86 4.85 -6.07
N ILE A 25 0.74 4.52 -7.37
CA ILE A 25 0.69 3.13 -7.84
C ILE A 25 1.67 2.94 -9.01
N THR A 26 2.55 1.97 -8.86
CA THR A 26 3.36 1.40 -9.94
C THR A 26 2.81 0.02 -10.26
N ARG A 27 2.34 -0.16 -11.48
CA ARG A 27 1.71 -1.41 -11.94
C ARG A 27 2.72 -2.47 -12.31
N PHE A 28 2.29 -3.73 -12.24
CA PHE A 28 3.02 -4.82 -12.88
C PHE A 28 3.18 -4.56 -14.39
N ASP A 29 4.34 -4.90 -14.90
CA ASP A 29 4.57 -4.96 -16.35
C ASP A 29 3.81 -6.14 -16.99
N THR A 30 4.26 -6.59 -18.15
CA THR A 30 3.61 -7.62 -18.97
C THR A 30 3.47 -8.96 -18.25
N VAL A 31 4.45 -9.33 -17.40
CA VAL A 31 4.44 -10.58 -16.65
C VAL A 31 3.99 -10.34 -15.21
N LYS A 32 2.87 -10.95 -14.85
CA LYS A 32 2.31 -10.90 -13.50
C LYS A 32 2.66 -12.18 -12.74
N PRO A 33 2.95 -12.11 -11.43
CA PRO A 33 3.25 -13.31 -10.65
C PRO A 33 2.01 -14.20 -10.49
N GLU A 34 2.22 -15.53 -10.53
CA GLU A 34 1.17 -16.52 -10.25
C GLU A 34 1.12 -16.91 -8.78
N VAL A 35 2.28 -16.87 -8.11
CA VAL A 35 2.43 -17.19 -6.68
C VAL A 35 3.20 -16.08 -5.99
N VAL A 36 2.58 -15.44 -5.01
CA VAL A 36 3.17 -14.36 -4.22
C VAL A 36 3.36 -14.82 -2.77
N CYS A 37 4.59 -14.76 -2.27
CA CYS A 37 4.87 -14.90 -0.85
C CYS A 37 4.65 -13.55 -0.15
N ILE A 38 3.78 -13.51 0.85
CA ILE A 38 3.57 -12.31 1.67
C ILE A 38 4.51 -12.39 2.86
N ALA A 39 5.47 -11.47 2.93
CA ALA A 39 6.42 -11.35 4.02
C ALA A 39 5.73 -10.72 5.25
N GLU A 40 5.45 -11.51 6.28
CA GLU A 40 4.71 -11.07 7.45
C GLU A 40 5.48 -10.01 8.25
N HIS A 41 4.86 -8.87 8.47
CA HIS A 41 5.38 -7.81 9.34
C HIS A 41 4.68 -7.83 10.69
N LYS A 42 5.27 -8.50 11.68
CA LYS A 42 4.65 -8.74 13.00
C LYS A 42 4.24 -7.48 13.77
N ALA A 43 4.82 -6.32 13.45
CA ALA A 43 4.45 -5.04 14.06
C ALA A 43 3.21 -4.39 13.43
N VAL A 44 2.72 -4.92 12.30
CA VAL A 44 1.53 -4.44 11.60
C VAL A 44 0.32 -5.32 11.98
N LYS A 45 -0.87 -4.75 11.99
CA LYS A 45 -2.11 -5.47 12.34
C LYS A 45 -2.34 -6.67 11.40
N GLU A 46 -2.74 -7.81 11.96
CA GLU A 46 -2.99 -9.07 11.22
C GLU A 46 -3.96 -8.92 10.04
N GLY A 47 -4.99 -8.10 10.17
CA GLY A 47 -5.98 -7.86 9.11
C GLY A 47 -5.40 -7.38 7.79
N VAL A 48 -4.16 -6.83 7.77
CA VAL A 48 -3.48 -6.42 6.53
C VAL A 48 -3.09 -7.63 5.70
N VAL A 49 -2.56 -8.68 6.31
CA VAL A 49 -2.21 -9.93 5.60
C VAL A 49 -3.45 -10.53 4.95
N THR A 50 -4.54 -10.67 5.70
CA THR A 50 -5.81 -11.20 5.16
C THR A 50 -6.33 -10.35 3.99
N ALA A 51 -6.27 -9.03 4.11
CA ALA A 51 -6.68 -8.13 3.04
C ALA A 51 -5.78 -8.28 1.78
N MET A 52 -4.48 -8.50 1.98
CA MET A 52 -3.55 -8.76 0.87
C MET A 52 -3.85 -10.09 0.19
N GLU A 53 -4.11 -11.16 0.96
CA GLU A 53 -4.50 -12.47 0.40
C GLU A 53 -5.77 -12.35 -0.43
N GLU A 54 -6.79 -11.66 0.06
CA GLU A 54 -8.04 -11.41 -0.68
C GLU A 54 -7.81 -10.56 -1.94
N GLY A 55 -6.99 -9.51 -1.85
CA GLY A 55 -6.65 -8.66 -3.00
C GLY A 55 -5.95 -9.45 -4.11
N PHE A 56 -4.94 -10.25 -3.78
CA PHE A 56 -4.25 -11.10 -4.76
C PHE A 56 -5.16 -12.20 -5.33
N ALA A 57 -6.03 -12.80 -4.51
CA ALA A 57 -6.97 -13.84 -4.94
C ALA A 57 -7.94 -13.34 -6.01
N LYS A 58 -8.37 -12.07 -6.00
CA LYS A 58 -9.19 -11.46 -7.06
C LYS A 58 -8.53 -11.53 -8.44
N HIS A 59 -7.21 -11.56 -8.48
CA HIS A 59 -6.42 -11.66 -9.71
C HIS A 59 -5.95 -13.09 -10.02
N ASN A 60 -6.55 -14.11 -9.35
CA ASN A 60 -6.19 -15.52 -9.47
C ASN A 60 -4.73 -15.82 -9.05
N VAL A 61 -4.16 -15.02 -8.19
CA VAL A 61 -2.81 -15.20 -7.64
C VAL A 61 -2.89 -16.01 -6.36
N LYS A 62 -2.09 -17.05 -6.27
CA LYS A 62 -1.93 -17.83 -5.05
C LYS A 62 -1.02 -17.11 -4.08
N THR A 63 -1.35 -17.12 -2.81
CA THR A 63 -0.54 -16.49 -1.77
C THR A 63 -0.04 -17.49 -0.75
N ARG A 64 1.09 -17.19 -0.15
CA ARG A 64 1.63 -17.91 0.99
C ARG A 64 2.29 -16.91 1.95
N VAL A 65 1.92 -16.94 3.21
CA VAL A 65 2.53 -16.10 4.23
C VAL A 65 3.85 -16.70 4.67
N ILE A 66 4.89 -15.89 4.74
CA ILE A 66 6.25 -16.28 5.14
C ILE A 66 6.77 -15.38 6.25
N ALA A 67 7.64 -15.93 7.10
CA ALA A 67 8.30 -15.16 8.13
C ALA A 67 9.31 -14.18 7.51
N ALA A 68 9.36 -12.96 8.03
CA ALA A 68 10.31 -11.94 7.61
C ALA A 68 10.73 -11.06 8.78
N ASN A 69 11.95 -10.52 8.69
CA ASN A 69 12.44 -9.50 9.61
C ASN A 69 12.45 -8.15 8.91
N TYR A 70 11.75 -7.18 9.49
CA TYR A 70 11.73 -5.80 9.03
C TYR A 70 12.61 -4.95 9.93
N VAL A 71 13.64 -4.34 9.38
CA VAL A 71 14.54 -3.44 10.10
C VAL A 71 14.47 -2.07 9.47
N LEU A 72 14.15 -1.06 10.25
CA LEU A 72 14.14 0.32 9.80
C LEU A 72 15.56 0.89 9.87
N LYS A 73 16.17 1.17 8.71
CA LYS A 73 17.51 1.79 8.59
C LYS A 73 17.39 3.03 7.71
N HIS A 74 17.88 4.17 8.19
CA HIS A 74 17.88 5.44 7.45
C HIS A 74 16.49 5.83 6.90
N GLN A 75 15.43 5.57 7.68
CA GLN A 75 14.02 5.79 7.32
C GLN A 75 13.47 4.87 6.21
N GLU A 76 14.22 3.86 5.79
CA GLU A 76 13.78 2.82 4.87
C GLU A 76 13.73 1.46 5.56
N TYR A 77 12.70 0.67 5.23
CA TYR A 77 12.62 -0.71 5.70
C TYR A 77 13.51 -1.60 4.86
N GLN A 78 14.47 -2.26 5.53
CA GLN A 78 15.23 -3.38 4.97
C GLN A 78 14.61 -4.67 5.47
N THR A 79 14.43 -5.62 4.58
CA THR A 79 13.79 -6.89 4.87
C THR A 79 14.80 -8.02 4.68
N GLU A 80 14.86 -8.91 5.66
CA GLU A 80 15.64 -10.12 5.61
C GLU A 80 14.70 -11.34 5.59
N LEU A 81 14.90 -12.21 4.60
CA LEU A 81 14.15 -13.46 4.47
C LEU A 81 15.13 -14.63 4.65
N PRO A 82 14.75 -15.63 5.45
CA PRO A 82 15.44 -16.92 5.41
C PRO A 82 15.31 -17.54 4.01
N ASN A 83 16.41 -18.00 3.43
CA ASN A 83 16.46 -18.50 2.04
C ASN A 83 15.43 -19.63 1.74
N ALA A 84 15.01 -20.37 2.76
CA ALA A 84 14.03 -21.44 2.60
C ALA A 84 12.58 -20.94 2.42
N ASP A 85 12.28 -19.71 2.79
CA ASP A 85 10.90 -19.22 2.89
C ASP A 85 10.30 -18.77 1.56
N ILE A 86 11.13 -18.50 0.55
CA ILE A 86 10.66 -18.03 -0.77
C ILE A 86 10.57 -19.14 -1.83
N ALA A 87 10.92 -20.39 -1.49
CA ALA A 87 10.87 -21.49 -2.45
C ALA A 87 9.46 -21.68 -3.02
N GLY A 88 9.34 -21.68 -4.35
CA GLY A 88 8.07 -21.81 -5.07
C GLY A 88 7.28 -20.52 -5.22
N CYS A 89 7.80 -19.36 -4.79
CA CYS A 89 7.20 -18.07 -5.07
C CYS A 89 7.82 -17.43 -6.31
N ASN A 90 6.99 -16.80 -7.15
CA ASN A 90 7.46 -15.99 -8.28
C ASN A 90 7.82 -14.57 -7.80
N ALA A 91 7.15 -14.10 -6.77
CA ALA A 91 7.37 -12.78 -6.22
C ALA A 91 7.19 -12.77 -4.69
N VAL A 92 7.72 -11.74 -4.05
CA VAL A 92 7.56 -11.49 -2.61
C VAL A 92 6.91 -10.12 -2.43
N ALA A 93 5.80 -10.10 -1.71
CA ALA A 93 5.12 -8.87 -1.32
C ALA A 93 5.51 -8.49 0.11
N TYR A 94 5.93 -7.26 0.26
CA TYR A 94 6.24 -6.63 1.54
C TYR A 94 5.24 -5.51 1.80
N TYR A 95 5.05 -5.16 3.06
CA TYR A 95 4.13 -4.09 3.42
C TYR A 95 4.52 -3.42 4.72
N VAL A 96 4.12 -2.16 4.84
CA VAL A 96 4.06 -1.41 6.09
C VAL A 96 2.73 -0.68 6.13
N ALA A 97 2.15 -0.55 7.32
CA ALA A 97 0.93 0.22 7.52
C ALA A 97 0.93 0.81 8.93
N ASN A 98 0.44 2.03 9.05
CA ASN A 98 0.37 2.77 10.30
C ASN A 98 -1.06 3.21 10.58
N TRP A 99 -1.44 3.17 11.86
CA TRP A 99 -2.72 3.67 12.35
C TRP A 99 -2.51 4.84 13.29
N HIS A 100 -3.40 5.81 13.18
CA HIS A 100 -3.51 6.89 14.14
C HIS A 100 -4.90 6.89 14.77
N TRP A 101 -5.01 7.53 15.92
CA TRP A 101 -6.27 7.70 16.61
C TRP A 101 -6.62 9.20 16.65
N ASP A 102 -7.82 9.52 16.15
CA ASP A 102 -8.41 10.84 16.23
C ASP A 102 -9.93 10.67 16.11
N LEU A 103 -10.67 10.78 17.20
CA LEU A 103 -12.08 10.41 17.34
C LEU A 103 -12.36 8.93 17.08
N ALA A 104 -11.66 8.30 16.15
CA ALA A 104 -11.66 6.87 15.82
C ALA A 104 -10.26 6.44 15.38
N LEU A 105 -10.01 5.12 15.42
CA LEU A 105 -8.78 4.53 14.87
C LEU A 105 -8.91 4.43 13.35
N TYR A 106 -7.95 4.95 12.61
CA TYR A 106 -7.91 4.91 11.16
C TYR A 106 -6.51 4.58 10.63
N MET A 107 -6.45 3.97 9.45
CA MET A 107 -5.19 3.73 8.75
C MET A 107 -4.71 5.03 8.11
N SER A 108 -3.59 5.55 8.59
CA SER A 108 -3.03 6.83 8.11
C SER A 108 -2.06 6.66 6.95
N TYR A 109 -1.46 5.50 6.84
CA TYR A 109 -0.48 5.18 5.81
C TYR A 109 -0.47 3.68 5.53
N ALA A 110 -0.30 3.32 4.27
CA ALA A 110 0.05 1.98 3.82
C ALA A 110 1.01 2.07 2.64
N ASN A 111 1.94 1.14 2.57
CA ASN A 111 2.81 0.94 1.41
C ASN A 111 2.99 -0.56 1.22
N ILE A 112 2.68 -1.04 0.02
CA ILE A 112 2.84 -2.43 -0.40
C ILE A 112 3.79 -2.40 -1.59
N TRP A 113 4.86 -3.17 -1.56
CA TRP A 113 5.75 -3.34 -2.71
C TRP A 113 6.02 -4.82 -2.97
N VAL A 114 6.13 -5.14 -4.24
CA VAL A 114 6.34 -6.50 -4.70
C VAL A 114 7.66 -6.57 -5.43
N THR A 115 8.48 -7.54 -5.07
CA THR A 115 9.76 -7.83 -5.74
C THR A 115 9.68 -9.16 -6.45
N ASP A 116 10.40 -9.27 -7.55
CA ASP A 116 10.65 -10.55 -8.21
C ASP A 116 11.50 -11.45 -7.29
N ALA A 117 11.09 -12.70 -7.10
CA ALA A 117 11.71 -13.61 -6.13
C ALA A 117 13.14 -14.02 -6.51
N GLN A 118 13.54 -13.97 -7.78
CA GLN A 118 14.86 -14.37 -8.26
C GLN A 118 15.85 -13.20 -8.29
N THR A 119 15.38 -12.04 -8.78
CA THR A 119 16.24 -10.87 -8.99
C THR A 119 16.19 -9.86 -7.86
N ASN A 120 15.25 -10.01 -6.94
CA ASN A 120 14.92 -9.06 -5.85
C ASN A 120 14.64 -7.62 -6.34
N LYS A 121 14.34 -7.46 -7.63
CA LYS A 121 13.95 -6.17 -8.18
C LYS A 121 12.49 -5.87 -7.88
N LYS A 122 12.20 -4.64 -7.52
CA LYS A 122 10.81 -4.18 -7.34
C LYS A 122 10.09 -4.18 -8.69
N ILE A 123 8.96 -4.87 -8.76
CA ILE A 123 8.14 -5.05 -9.96
C ILE A 123 6.76 -4.38 -9.89
N ALA A 124 6.28 -4.06 -8.67
CA ALA A 124 5.07 -3.27 -8.46
C ALA A 124 5.12 -2.61 -7.09
N GLN A 125 4.35 -1.54 -6.94
CA GLN A 125 4.20 -0.86 -5.65
C GLN A 125 2.88 -0.10 -5.62
N ALA A 126 2.24 -0.05 -4.45
CA ALA A 126 1.11 0.83 -4.20
C ALA A 126 1.25 1.44 -2.81
N SER A 127 1.03 2.72 -2.70
CA SER A 127 1.05 3.42 -1.42
C SER A 127 -0.17 4.32 -1.25
N TYR A 128 -0.56 4.48 0.00
CA TYR A 128 -1.64 5.35 0.44
C TYR A 128 -1.17 6.19 1.62
N ARG A 129 -1.55 7.45 1.62
CA ARG A 129 -1.42 8.35 2.76
C ARG A 129 -2.71 9.15 2.90
N THR A 130 -3.29 9.12 4.09
CA THR A 130 -4.50 9.88 4.37
C THR A 130 -4.30 11.37 4.23
N GLY A 131 -5.37 12.07 3.88
CA GLY A 131 -5.46 13.53 3.96
C GLY A 131 -5.80 14.02 5.37
N GLY A 132 -6.01 15.31 5.51
CA GLY A 132 -6.40 15.97 6.77
C GLY A 132 -7.91 16.06 7.00
N GLY A 133 -8.73 15.60 6.05
CA GLY A 133 -10.20 15.70 6.09
C GLY A 133 -10.90 14.54 6.79
N LEU A 134 -12.23 14.51 6.71
CA LEU A 134 -13.05 13.40 7.22
C LEU A 134 -12.92 12.11 6.38
N ASP A 135 -12.40 12.22 5.17
CA ASP A 135 -12.06 11.13 4.26
C ASP A 135 -10.96 10.18 4.79
N LYS A 136 -10.33 10.53 5.91
CA LYS A 136 -9.35 9.68 6.60
C LYS A 136 -9.94 8.41 7.23
N PHE A 137 -11.24 8.40 7.54
CA PHE A 137 -11.93 7.27 8.16
C PHE A 137 -12.41 6.25 7.12
N ILE A 138 -11.48 5.69 6.37
CA ILE A 138 -11.72 4.65 5.38
C ILE A 138 -11.67 3.25 5.99
N ASP A 139 -12.31 2.29 5.36
CA ASP A 139 -12.09 0.88 5.67
C ASP A 139 -10.68 0.46 5.23
N ALA A 140 -9.87 0.05 6.19
CA ALA A 140 -8.48 -0.31 5.92
C ALA A 140 -8.36 -1.58 5.06
N LYS A 141 -9.26 -2.56 5.25
CA LYS A 141 -9.27 -3.79 4.45
C LYS A 141 -9.58 -3.48 2.99
N GLU A 142 -10.66 -2.74 2.75
CA GLU A 142 -11.06 -2.34 1.39
C GLU A 142 -9.94 -1.52 0.72
N LYS A 143 -9.29 -0.64 1.45
CA LYS A 143 -8.18 0.17 0.91
C LYS A 143 -6.97 -0.69 0.54
N ILE A 144 -6.59 -1.67 1.33
CA ILE A 144 -5.49 -2.60 1.01
C ILE A 144 -5.84 -3.40 -0.26
N ILE A 145 -7.07 -3.88 -0.38
CA ILE A 145 -7.54 -4.59 -1.58
C ILE A 145 -7.49 -3.65 -2.81
N GLU A 146 -7.99 -2.42 -2.69
CA GLU A 146 -7.94 -1.40 -3.75
C GLU A 146 -6.49 -1.11 -4.21
N LEU A 147 -5.54 -1.01 -3.27
CA LEU A 147 -4.13 -0.79 -3.59
C LEU A 147 -3.55 -1.94 -4.42
N ILE A 148 -3.91 -3.18 -4.08
CA ILE A 148 -3.49 -4.36 -4.84
C ILE A 148 -4.17 -4.39 -6.21
N ASP A 149 -5.48 -4.14 -6.29
CA ASP A 149 -6.22 -4.05 -7.55
C ASP A 149 -5.57 -3.01 -8.49
N GLY A 150 -5.11 -1.89 -7.95
CA GLY A 150 -4.43 -0.84 -8.71
C GLY A 150 -3.09 -1.27 -9.32
N MET A 151 -2.42 -2.29 -8.79
CA MET A 151 -1.16 -2.81 -9.35
C MET A 151 -1.39 -3.69 -10.59
N TYR A 152 -2.61 -4.19 -10.83
CA TYR A 152 -3.01 -5.04 -11.95
C TYR A 152 -3.67 -4.27 -13.07
#